data_3002a9dc918f955426a693127694ee1b
#
_entry.id   3002a9dc918f955426a693127694ee1b
#
_cell.length_a   1.000
_cell.length_b   1.000
_cell.length_c   1.000
_cell.angle_alpha   90.00
_cell.angle_beta   90.00
_cell.angle_gamma   90.00
#
_symmetry.space_group_name_H-M   'P 1'
#
loop_
_entity.id
_entity.type
_entity.pdbx_description
1 polymer ?
#
loop_
_entity_poly.entity_id
_entity_poly.type
_entity_poly.pdbx_seq_one_letter_code
_entity_poly.pdbx_strand_id
1 'polypeptide(L)'
;MKDFLKELFIHQSYSEQNFFLVAGPCVIENESLLMEVAEKVHSITKKFQIPYIFKSSYRKANRTSSTSFTGIGDEDAMKLLKKVSDTFSLPVTTDIHSAPEAGIAAQYADVLQIPAFLCRQTDLLVAAAVTGKVVNVKKGQFVSGEAMKFASEKIKKAGNNKVMLTERGNSFGYTDLVVDYRNIPLMKSHDVPVIMDCTHSLQQPNQSSGVTGGNPQMIETIAKAAIATGADGLFIETHPDPAKALSDGANMLRLDLLESLLEKLLLIRKAVS
;
A
#
# COMPACT_ATOMS: atom_id res chain seq x y z
N MET A 1 18.20 11.13 -4.10
CA MET A 1 17.07 11.27 -3.20
C MET A 1 16.18 10.03 -3.02
N LYS A 2 16.22 9.06 -3.94
CA LYS A 2 15.55 7.75 -3.77
C LYS A 2 16.47 6.66 -3.23
N ASP A 3 17.63 7.02 -2.67
CA ASP A 3 18.63 6.05 -2.21
C ASP A 3 18.11 5.11 -1.11
N PHE A 4 17.17 5.60 -0.29
CA PHE A 4 16.54 4.74 0.71
C PHE A 4 15.78 3.53 0.13
N LEU A 5 15.37 3.57 -1.15
CA LEU A 5 14.76 2.40 -1.80
C LEU A 5 15.81 1.31 -2.06
N LYS A 6 17.08 1.67 -2.33
CA LYS A 6 18.17 0.70 -2.46
C LYS A 6 18.44 0.02 -1.12
N GLU A 7 18.38 0.78 -0.01
CA GLU A 7 18.49 0.24 1.34
C GLU A 7 17.29 -0.66 1.68
N LEU A 8 16.06 -0.21 1.35
CA LEU A 8 14.84 -0.96 1.62
C LEU A 8 14.81 -2.30 0.87
N PHE A 9 15.30 -2.32 -0.36
CA PHE A 9 15.34 -3.50 -1.23
C PHE A 9 16.71 -4.19 -1.28
N ILE A 10 17.52 -4.08 -0.24
CA ILE A 10 18.92 -4.58 -0.23
C ILE A 10 19.05 -6.08 -0.57
N HIS A 11 18.03 -6.88 -0.29
CA HIS A 11 17.99 -8.32 -0.59
C HIS A 11 17.26 -8.65 -1.90
N GLN A 12 16.92 -7.63 -2.72
CA GLN A 12 16.13 -7.77 -3.93
C GLN A 12 16.76 -7.02 -5.10
N SER A 13 16.40 -7.39 -6.33
CA SER A 13 16.86 -6.72 -7.55
C SER A 13 16.11 -5.39 -7.75
N TYR A 14 16.59 -4.31 -7.15
CA TYR A 14 16.00 -2.98 -7.33
C TYR A 14 16.61 -2.25 -8.53
N SER A 15 15.75 -1.71 -9.40
CA SER A 15 16.11 -0.81 -10.50
C SER A 15 15.13 0.34 -10.61
N GLU A 16 15.63 1.56 -10.80
CA GLU A 16 14.78 2.75 -11.03
C GLU A 16 14.00 2.70 -12.36
N GLN A 17 14.43 1.84 -13.29
CA GLN A 17 13.74 1.61 -14.56
C GLN A 17 12.54 0.68 -14.42
N ASN A 18 12.44 -0.07 -13.33
CA ASN A 18 11.31 -0.94 -13.05
C ASN A 18 10.39 -0.28 -11.98
N PHE A 19 9.26 -0.90 -11.72
CA PHE A 19 8.38 -0.56 -10.61
C PHE A 19 8.55 -1.58 -9.47
N PHE A 20 8.17 -1.20 -8.26
CA PHE A 20 8.07 -2.13 -7.14
C PHE A 20 6.60 -2.44 -6.81
N LEU A 21 6.37 -3.55 -6.13
CA LEU A 21 5.04 -3.98 -5.69
C LEU A 21 4.89 -3.88 -4.17
N VAL A 22 3.77 -3.34 -3.72
CA VAL A 22 3.29 -3.43 -2.33
C VAL A 22 2.05 -4.30 -2.37
N ALA A 23 2.11 -5.51 -1.81
CA ALA A 23 0.98 -6.43 -1.89
C ALA A 23 0.86 -7.36 -0.68
N GLY A 24 -0.34 -7.90 -0.48
CA GLY A 24 -0.67 -8.85 0.59
C GLY A 24 -2.16 -8.80 0.91
N PRO A 25 -2.62 -9.54 1.92
CA PRO A 25 -4.02 -9.52 2.33
C PRO A 25 -4.36 -8.20 3.04
N CYS A 26 -5.62 -7.79 2.97
CA CYS A 26 -6.10 -6.54 3.54
C CYS A 26 -5.77 -6.40 5.03
N VAL A 27 -5.96 -7.48 5.79
CA VAL A 27 -5.71 -7.56 7.24
C VAL A 27 -5.12 -8.93 7.57
N ILE A 28 -4.38 -9.02 8.67
CA ILE A 28 -3.86 -10.28 9.18
C ILE A 28 -5.02 -11.07 9.81
N GLU A 29 -5.42 -12.16 9.16
CA GLU A 29 -6.51 -13.03 9.59
C GLU A 29 -6.00 -14.23 10.41
N ASN A 30 -4.94 -14.86 9.94
CA ASN A 30 -4.23 -15.96 10.58
C ASN A 30 -2.87 -16.17 9.92
N GLU A 31 -2.01 -16.99 10.56
CA GLU A 31 -0.66 -17.24 10.11
C GLU A 31 -0.60 -17.98 8.76
N SER A 32 -1.41 -19.03 8.59
CA SER A 32 -1.39 -19.88 7.39
C SER A 32 -1.67 -19.06 6.13
N LEU A 33 -2.74 -18.27 6.12
CA LEU A 33 -3.10 -17.40 5.02
C LEU A 33 -2.01 -16.35 4.74
N LEU A 34 -1.46 -15.77 5.81
CA LEU A 34 -0.44 -14.72 5.69
C LEU A 34 0.81 -15.27 5.00
N MET A 35 1.29 -16.45 5.42
CA MET A 35 2.48 -17.10 4.87
C MET A 35 2.23 -17.59 3.44
N GLU A 36 1.07 -18.18 3.14
CA GLU A 36 0.68 -18.60 1.78
C GLU A 36 0.73 -17.43 0.79
N VAL A 37 0.10 -16.29 1.15
CA VAL A 37 0.10 -15.11 0.28
C VAL A 37 1.51 -14.55 0.11
N ALA A 38 2.28 -14.46 1.19
CA ALA A 38 3.65 -13.94 1.15
C ALA A 38 4.54 -14.80 0.25
N GLU A 39 4.51 -16.11 0.41
CA GLU A 39 5.30 -17.07 -0.39
C GLU A 39 4.95 -16.97 -1.88
N LYS A 40 3.64 -17.00 -2.20
CA LYS A 40 3.18 -16.94 -3.59
C LYS A 40 3.56 -15.64 -4.27
N VAL A 41 3.31 -14.49 -3.63
CA VAL A 41 3.67 -13.18 -4.18
C VAL A 41 5.19 -13.03 -4.29
N HIS A 42 5.95 -13.47 -3.28
CA HIS A 42 7.42 -13.45 -3.33
C HIS A 42 7.97 -14.29 -4.49
N SER A 43 7.44 -15.50 -4.70
CA SER A 43 7.83 -16.35 -5.83
C SER A 43 7.61 -15.67 -7.18
N ILE A 44 6.43 -15.05 -7.38
CA ILE A 44 6.08 -14.33 -8.62
C ILE A 44 6.99 -13.12 -8.82
N THR A 45 7.16 -12.29 -7.78
CA THR A 45 7.98 -11.08 -7.88
C THR A 45 9.46 -11.37 -8.11
N LYS A 46 9.98 -12.44 -7.49
CA LYS A 46 11.34 -12.93 -7.72
C LYS A 46 11.54 -13.40 -9.17
N LYS A 47 10.58 -14.14 -9.74
CA LYS A 47 10.59 -14.56 -11.14
C LYS A 47 10.72 -13.38 -12.10
N PHE A 48 10.02 -12.29 -11.82
CA PHE A 48 9.97 -11.09 -12.65
C PHE A 48 10.98 -10.00 -12.24
N GLN A 49 11.79 -10.23 -11.22
CA GLN A 49 12.73 -9.24 -10.68
C GLN A 49 12.04 -7.91 -10.29
N ILE A 50 10.83 -8.01 -9.74
CA ILE A 50 10.07 -6.87 -9.22
C ILE A 50 10.34 -6.75 -7.72
N PRO A 51 10.89 -5.63 -7.22
CA PRO A 51 11.05 -5.41 -5.78
C PRO A 51 9.70 -5.46 -5.06
N TYR A 52 9.65 -6.08 -3.90
CA TYR A 52 8.41 -6.38 -3.21
C TYR A 52 8.44 -5.95 -1.75
N ILE A 53 7.40 -5.25 -1.32
CA ILE A 53 7.09 -4.95 0.07
C ILE A 53 5.83 -5.74 0.44
N PHE A 54 5.93 -6.65 1.40
CA PHE A 54 4.74 -7.34 1.89
C PHE A 54 3.88 -6.39 2.72
N LYS A 55 2.58 -6.35 2.45
CA LYS A 55 1.62 -5.49 3.15
C LYS A 55 0.52 -6.30 3.81
N SER A 56 0.30 -6.06 5.09
CA SER A 56 -0.96 -6.40 5.73
C SER A 56 -1.23 -5.45 6.90
N SER A 57 -2.50 -5.10 7.14
CA SER A 57 -2.85 -4.31 8.32
C SER A 57 -2.90 -5.20 9.55
N TYR A 58 -2.26 -4.80 10.65
CA TYR A 58 -2.37 -5.54 11.90
C TYR A 58 -3.76 -5.40 12.53
N ARG A 59 -4.45 -4.29 12.26
CA ARG A 59 -5.86 -4.07 12.58
C ARG A 59 -6.53 -3.10 11.62
N LYS A 60 -7.85 -3.08 11.63
CA LYS A 60 -8.69 -2.11 10.91
C LYS A 60 -9.40 -1.19 11.91
N ALA A 61 -9.11 0.11 11.83
CA ALA A 61 -9.61 1.11 12.77
C ALA A 61 -10.83 1.91 12.28
N ASN A 62 -11.26 1.72 11.02
CA ASN A 62 -12.28 2.54 10.35
C ASN A 62 -13.45 1.72 9.78
N ARG A 63 -13.89 0.69 10.50
CA ARG A 63 -15.02 -0.14 10.07
C ARG A 63 -16.35 0.60 10.13
N THR A 64 -17.19 0.40 9.12
CA THR A 64 -18.56 0.96 9.08
C THR A 64 -19.45 0.29 10.13
N SER A 65 -19.36 -1.05 10.30
CA SER A 65 -20.09 -1.79 11.32
C SER A 65 -19.19 -2.08 12.52
N SER A 66 -19.71 -1.89 13.72
CA SER A 66 -19.05 -2.21 14.99
C SER A 66 -18.80 -3.71 15.20
N THR A 67 -19.50 -4.57 14.45
CA THR A 67 -19.37 -6.04 14.51
C THR A 67 -18.39 -6.60 13.49
N SER A 68 -17.83 -5.76 12.62
CA SER A 68 -16.86 -6.20 11.60
C SER A 68 -15.56 -6.67 12.24
N PHE A 69 -14.90 -7.64 11.60
CA PHE A 69 -13.58 -8.11 11.99
C PHE A 69 -12.57 -6.96 11.99
N THR A 70 -11.86 -6.79 13.09
CA THR A 70 -10.87 -5.72 13.27
C THR A 70 -9.43 -6.23 13.28
N GLY A 71 -9.21 -7.50 13.62
CA GLY A 71 -7.87 -8.11 13.73
C GLY A 71 -7.85 -9.24 14.75
N ILE A 72 -6.70 -9.90 14.88
CA ILE A 72 -6.45 -11.03 15.80
C ILE A 72 -5.77 -10.60 17.12
N GLY A 73 -5.62 -9.30 17.34
CA GLY A 73 -4.83 -8.69 18.41
C GLY A 73 -3.57 -8.04 17.86
N ASP A 74 -3.29 -6.82 18.32
CA ASP A 74 -2.26 -5.97 17.71
C ASP A 74 -0.86 -6.60 17.80
N GLU A 75 -0.48 -7.10 18.98
CA GLU A 75 0.85 -7.68 19.21
C GLU A 75 1.06 -8.97 18.41
N ASP A 76 0.09 -9.87 18.41
CA ASP A 76 0.18 -11.15 17.69
C ASP A 76 0.23 -10.92 16.17
N ALA A 77 -0.58 -9.99 15.67
CA ALA A 77 -0.57 -9.60 14.26
C ALA A 77 0.79 -9.00 13.85
N MET A 78 1.37 -8.12 14.65
CA MET A 78 2.69 -7.55 14.37
C MET A 78 3.81 -8.60 14.41
N LYS A 79 3.77 -9.57 15.34
CA LYS A 79 4.71 -10.70 15.37
C LYS A 79 4.62 -11.55 14.09
N LEU A 80 3.40 -11.80 13.60
CA LEU A 80 3.22 -12.52 12.34
C LEU A 80 3.75 -11.73 11.14
N LEU A 81 3.56 -10.42 11.11
CA LEU A 81 4.14 -9.56 10.07
C LEU A 81 5.67 -9.66 10.08
N LYS A 82 6.29 -9.58 11.26
CA LYS A 82 7.73 -9.76 11.44
C LYS A 82 8.21 -11.13 10.98
N LYS A 83 7.44 -12.19 11.27
CA LYS A 83 7.73 -13.56 10.81
C LYS A 83 7.79 -13.64 9.29
N VAL A 84 6.90 -12.97 8.55
CA VAL A 84 6.98 -12.88 7.08
C VAL A 84 8.30 -12.23 6.65
N SER A 85 8.64 -11.09 7.25
CA SER A 85 9.91 -10.39 6.96
C SER A 85 11.12 -11.30 7.13
N ASP A 86 11.19 -11.99 8.27
CA ASP A 86 12.34 -12.85 8.61
C ASP A 86 12.41 -14.10 7.73
N THR A 87 11.25 -14.69 7.39
CA THR A 87 11.20 -15.92 6.58
C THR A 87 11.60 -15.69 5.13
N PHE A 88 11.15 -14.58 4.54
CA PHE A 88 11.34 -14.31 3.11
C PHE A 88 12.38 -13.22 2.83
N SER A 89 12.99 -12.64 3.85
CA SER A 89 13.92 -11.49 3.74
C SER A 89 13.29 -10.32 2.96
N LEU A 90 12.02 -10.01 3.27
CA LEU A 90 11.24 -8.96 2.64
C LEU A 90 11.03 -7.77 3.56
N PRO A 91 11.07 -6.53 3.06
CA PRO A 91 10.50 -5.41 3.79
C PRO A 91 8.99 -5.59 3.94
N VAL A 92 8.47 -5.19 5.10
CA VAL A 92 7.05 -5.30 5.41
C VAL A 92 6.46 -3.94 5.78
N THR A 93 5.17 -3.77 5.51
CA THR A 93 4.42 -2.54 5.83
C THR A 93 3.09 -2.83 6.49
N THR A 94 2.70 -1.96 7.40
CA THR A 94 1.38 -1.96 8.03
C THR A 94 0.89 -0.53 8.25
N ASP A 95 -0.42 -0.38 8.46
CA ASP A 95 -1.04 0.92 8.78
C ASP A 95 -0.81 1.29 10.25
N ILE A 96 -0.66 2.58 10.55
CA ILE A 96 -0.73 3.15 11.90
C ILE A 96 -1.84 4.21 11.97
N HIS A 97 -2.54 4.32 13.10
CA HIS A 97 -3.75 5.12 13.20
C HIS A 97 -3.65 6.23 14.24
N SER A 98 -2.67 6.13 15.13
CA SER A 98 -2.39 7.13 16.16
C SER A 98 -0.88 7.29 16.39
N ALA A 99 -0.49 8.44 16.93
CA ALA A 99 0.93 8.74 17.18
C ALA A 99 1.63 7.70 18.09
N PRO A 100 1.01 7.19 19.19
CA PRO A 100 1.63 6.15 20.02
C PRO A 100 1.93 4.84 19.27
N GLU A 101 1.15 4.49 18.26
CA GLU A 101 1.37 3.26 17.49
C GLU A 101 2.66 3.28 16.66
N ALA A 102 3.15 4.47 16.27
CA ALA A 102 4.31 4.59 15.40
C ALA A 102 5.56 3.90 15.97
N GLY A 103 5.87 4.15 17.25
CA GLY A 103 7.03 3.54 17.91
C GLY A 103 6.90 2.02 18.08
N ILE A 104 5.69 1.53 18.30
CA ILE A 104 5.40 0.10 18.44
C ILE A 104 5.54 -0.59 17.08
N ALA A 105 4.84 -0.09 16.06
CA ALA A 105 4.86 -0.68 14.72
C ALA A 105 6.26 -0.66 14.08
N ALA A 106 7.07 0.36 14.38
CA ALA A 106 8.44 0.47 13.89
C ALA A 106 9.38 -0.66 14.36
N GLN A 107 9.03 -1.40 15.41
CA GLN A 107 9.79 -2.58 15.85
C GLN A 107 9.56 -3.80 14.95
N TYR A 108 8.46 -3.83 14.21
CA TYR A 108 8.01 -4.97 13.41
C TYR A 108 7.97 -4.67 11.91
N ALA A 109 7.82 -3.40 11.51
CA ALA A 109 7.66 -2.99 10.12
C ALA A 109 8.81 -2.09 9.65
N ASP A 110 9.14 -2.17 8.36
CA ASP A 110 10.15 -1.35 7.69
C ASP A 110 9.54 -0.09 7.09
N VAL A 111 8.26 -0.16 6.77
CA VAL A 111 7.48 0.96 6.23
C VAL A 111 6.25 1.17 7.10
N LEU A 112 6.06 2.40 7.59
CA LEU A 112 4.86 2.81 8.31
C LEU A 112 3.89 3.50 7.34
N GLN A 113 2.70 2.94 7.18
CA GLN A 113 1.69 3.50 6.29
C GLN A 113 0.71 4.38 7.04
N ILE A 114 0.53 5.61 6.54
CA ILE A 114 -0.49 6.56 7.02
C ILE A 114 -1.75 6.39 6.15
N PRO A 115 -2.89 5.97 6.71
CA PRO A 115 -4.15 5.85 5.99
C PRO A 115 -4.62 7.18 5.37
N ALA A 116 -5.37 7.09 4.28
CA ALA A 116 -5.81 8.26 3.50
C ALA A 116 -6.56 9.31 4.32
N PHE A 117 -7.47 8.89 5.20
CA PHE A 117 -8.21 9.83 6.07
C PHE A 117 -7.31 10.57 7.06
N LEU A 118 -6.15 10.03 7.39
CA LEU A 118 -5.20 10.57 8.36
C LEU A 118 -4.02 11.31 7.73
N CYS A 119 -4.00 11.45 6.41
CA CYS A 119 -2.86 12.03 5.67
C CYS A 119 -2.48 13.46 6.07
N ARG A 120 -3.36 14.21 6.75
CA ARG A 120 -3.13 15.56 7.24
C ARG A 120 -2.80 15.67 8.73
N GLN A 121 -2.90 14.57 9.49
CA GLN A 121 -2.69 14.55 10.95
C GLN A 121 -1.23 14.77 11.29
N THR A 122 -0.90 15.98 11.74
CA THR A 122 0.49 16.41 11.96
C THR A 122 1.21 15.53 12.97
N ASP A 123 0.57 15.25 14.11
CA ASP A 123 1.17 14.47 15.19
C ASP A 123 1.49 13.03 14.75
N LEU A 124 0.62 12.43 13.94
CA LEU A 124 0.83 11.10 13.40
C LEU A 124 1.97 11.07 12.38
N LEU A 125 2.04 12.06 11.47
CA LEU A 125 3.11 12.19 10.49
C LEU A 125 4.47 12.39 11.15
N VAL A 126 4.53 13.25 12.18
CA VAL A 126 5.75 13.51 12.97
C VAL A 126 6.14 12.27 13.77
N ALA A 127 5.20 11.61 14.43
CA ALA A 127 5.48 10.38 15.16
C ALA A 127 6.03 9.27 14.27
N ALA A 128 5.48 9.10 13.06
CA ALA A 128 6.03 8.17 12.08
C ALA A 128 7.43 8.57 11.63
N ALA A 129 7.67 9.87 11.37
CA ALA A 129 8.96 10.38 10.92
C ALA A 129 10.09 10.12 11.92
N VAL A 130 9.87 10.38 13.23
CA VAL A 130 10.90 10.22 14.26
C VAL A 130 11.34 8.78 14.50
N THR A 131 10.58 7.79 14.00
CA THR A 131 11.01 6.38 14.04
C THR A 131 12.20 6.08 13.11
N GLY A 132 12.48 6.95 12.12
CA GLY A 132 13.50 6.74 11.10
C GLY A 132 13.12 5.69 10.04
N LYS A 133 11.95 5.06 10.15
CA LYS A 133 11.42 4.10 9.16
C LYS A 133 10.95 4.84 7.89
N VAL A 134 10.77 4.11 6.80
CA VAL A 134 10.13 4.67 5.61
C VAL A 134 8.67 5.00 5.94
N VAL A 135 8.19 6.18 5.54
CA VAL A 135 6.80 6.60 5.76
C VAL A 135 6.07 6.67 4.42
N ASN A 136 5.07 5.83 4.24
CA ASN A 136 4.18 5.88 3.08
C ASN A 136 2.88 6.59 3.45
N VAL A 137 2.59 7.72 2.81
CA VAL A 137 1.36 8.49 3.07
C VAL A 137 0.37 8.26 1.94
N LYS A 138 -0.77 7.63 2.23
CA LYS A 138 -1.88 7.53 1.28
C LYS A 138 -2.56 8.88 1.12
N LYS A 139 -2.73 9.33 -0.14
CA LYS A 139 -3.43 10.56 -0.45
C LYS A 139 -4.89 10.46 -0.02
N GLY A 140 -5.37 11.46 0.73
CA GLY A 140 -6.79 11.55 1.06
C GLY A 140 -7.65 11.74 -0.21
N GLN A 141 -8.84 11.16 -0.21
CA GLN A 141 -9.81 11.29 -1.31
C GLN A 141 -10.27 12.74 -1.54
N PHE A 142 -10.04 13.59 -0.55
CA PHE A 142 -10.40 15.01 -0.50
C PHE A 142 -9.20 15.95 -0.72
N VAL A 143 -8.03 15.41 -1.11
CA VAL A 143 -6.77 16.15 -1.27
C VAL A 143 -6.26 16.00 -2.70
N SER A 144 -5.77 17.08 -3.29
CA SER A 144 -5.09 17.03 -4.60
C SER A 144 -3.69 16.43 -4.48
N GLY A 145 -3.14 15.89 -5.59
CA GLY A 145 -1.76 15.43 -5.64
C GLY A 145 -0.74 16.52 -5.26
N GLU A 146 -0.97 17.75 -5.70
CA GLU A 146 -0.13 18.90 -5.37
C GLU A 146 -0.09 19.18 -3.86
N ALA A 147 -1.24 19.11 -3.18
CA ALA A 147 -1.33 19.37 -1.74
C ALA A 147 -0.65 18.28 -0.88
N MET A 148 -0.33 17.11 -1.44
CA MET A 148 0.43 16.07 -0.73
C MET A 148 1.86 16.50 -0.41
N LYS A 149 2.37 17.54 -1.06
CA LYS A 149 3.60 18.24 -0.69
C LYS A 149 3.66 18.53 0.82
N PHE A 150 2.58 19.05 1.38
CA PHE A 150 2.56 19.45 2.80
C PHE A 150 2.68 18.26 3.77
N ALA A 151 2.15 17.08 3.39
CA ALA A 151 2.35 15.88 4.19
C ALA A 151 3.81 15.41 4.15
N SER A 152 4.43 15.37 2.96
CA SER A 152 5.85 15.02 2.82
C SER A 152 6.78 16.01 3.51
N GLU A 153 6.49 17.31 3.43
CA GLU A 153 7.28 18.35 4.11
C GLU A 153 7.26 18.25 5.64
N LYS A 154 6.12 17.87 6.23
CA LYS A 154 6.03 17.65 7.69
C LYS A 154 6.97 16.53 8.13
N ILE A 155 7.02 15.44 7.38
CA ILE A 155 7.89 14.30 7.65
C ILE A 155 9.37 14.71 7.46
N LYS A 156 9.70 15.39 6.34
CA LYS A 156 11.04 15.87 6.06
C LYS A 156 11.55 16.87 7.12
N LYS A 157 10.69 17.81 7.56
CA LYS A 157 10.99 18.77 8.63
C LYS A 157 11.19 18.11 9.99
N ALA A 158 10.59 16.96 10.23
CA ALA A 158 10.85 16.14 11.42
C ALA A 158 12.14 15.30 11.31
N GLY A 159 12.95 15.50 10.25
CA GLY A 159 14.27 14.87 10.09
C GLY A 159 14.29 13.58 9.29
N ASN A 160 13.17 13.16 8.67
CA ASN A 160 13.10 11.92 7.91
C ASN A 160 12.83 12.17 6.42
N ASN A 161 13.80 11.84 5.57
CA ASN A 161 13.68 11.97 4.12
C ASN A 161 13.17 10.70 3.41
N LYS A 162 12.88 9.62 4.15
CA LYS A 162 12.41 8.33 3.61
C LYS A 162 10.87 8.37 3.47
N VAL A 163 10.38 9.11 2.50
CA VAL A 163 8.93 9.35 2.28
C VAL A 163 8.50 8.80 0.94
N MET A 164 7.37 8.10 0.92
CA MET A 164 6.64 7.70 -0.27
C MET A 164 5.22 8.28 -0.22
N LEU A 165 4.61 8.53 -1.38
CA LEU A 165 3.22 8.95 -1.49
C LEU A 165 2.43 7.91 -2.29
N THR A 166 1.18 7.68 -1.90
CA THR A 166 0.30 6.74 -2.60
C THR A 166 -0.95 7.43 -3.11
N GLU A 167 -1.14 7.45 -4.43
CA GLU A 167 -2.40 7.83 -5.08
C GLU A 167 -3.45 6.74 -4.87
N ARG A 168 -4.69 7.11 -4.56
CA ARG A 168 -5.79 6.15 -4.35
C ARG A 168 -7.17 6.70 -4.78
N GLY A 169 -7.21 7.69 -5.65
CA GLY A 169 -8.42 8.31 -6.14
C GLY A 169 -8.94 9.45 -5.25
N ASN A 170 -9.88 10.18 -5.82
CA ASN A 170 -10.63 11.26 -5.19
C ASN A 170 -12.10 10.91 -5.13
N SER A 171 -12.81 11.39 -4.11
CA SER A 171 -14.27 11.25 -4.02
C SER A 171 -14.94 11.94 -5.21
N PHE A 172 -15.82 11.19 -5.88
CA PHE A 172 -16.69 11.69 -6.93
C PHE A 172 -18.14 11.39 -6.52
N GLY A 173 -18.82 12.40 -6.00
CA GLY A 173 -20.08 12.20 -5.31
C GLY A 173 -19.90 11.46 -3.97
N TYR A 174 -20.81 10.54 -3.63
CA TYR A 174 -20.83 9.86 -2.34
C TYR A 174 -20.39 8.39 -2.39
N THR A 175 -20.41 7.77 -3.56
CA THR A 175 -20.24 6.32 -3.70
C THR A 175 -19.11 5.92 -4.65
N ASP A 176 -18.60 6.83 -5.46
CA ASP A 176 -17.56 6.54 -6.44
C ASP A 176 -16.27 7.29 -6.16
N LEU A 177 -15.18 6.72 -6.67
CA LEU A 177 -13.85 7.31 -6.67
C LEU A 177 -13.36 7.43 -8.12
N VAL A 178 -12.63 8.51 -8.39
CA VAL A 178 -12.00 8.76 -9.70
C VAL A 178 -10.51 8.96 -9.51
N VAL A 179 -9.70 8.26 -10.29
CA VAL A 179 -8.25 8.45 -10.33
C VAL A 179 -7.91 9.51 -11.36
N ASP A 180 -7.34 10.62 -10.89
CA ASP A 180 -6.67 11.57 -11.75
C ASP A 180 -5.19 11.20 -11.89
N TYR A 181 -4.84 10.57 -12.99
CA TYR A 181 -3.47 10.13 -13.24
C TYR A 181 -2.44 11.24 -13.34
N ARG A 182 -2.86 12.51 -13.53
CA ARG A 182 -1.98 13.68 -13.46
C ARG A 182 -1.38 13.86 -12.06
N ASN A 183 -2.03 13.33 -11.02
CA ASN A 183 -1.49 13.33 -9.66
C ASN A 183 -0.18 12.57 -9.54
N ILE A 184 0.08 11.54 -10.37
CA ILE A 184 1.32 10.77 -10.32
C ILE A 184 2.53 11.66 -10.62
N PRO A 185 2.66 12.29 -11.80
CA PRO A 185 3.78 13.19 -12.05
C PRO A 185 3.79 14.42 -11.12
N LEU A 186 2.64 14.95 -10.71
CA LEU A 186 2.57 16.05 -9.73
C LEU A 186 3.17 15.68 -8.38
N MET A 187 2.83 14.51 -7.84
CA MET A 187 3.41 14.05 -6.58
C MET A 187 4.89 13.69 -6.73
N LYS A 188 5.31 13.17 -7.88
CA LYS A 188 6.74 12.90 -8.17
C LYS A 188 7.58 14.17 -8.20
N SER A 189 7.01 15.32 -8.58
CA SER A 189 7.70 16.62 -8.55
C SER A 189 8.07 17.09 -7.13
N HIS A 190 7.52 16.47 -6.09
CA HIS A 190 7.90 16.70 -4.69
C HIS A 190 9.12 15.87 -4.26
N ASP A 191 9.75 15.20 -5.23
CA ASP A 191 10.98 14.43 -5.05
C ASP A 191 10.83 13.27 -4.06
N VAL A 192 9.75 12.51 -4.27
CA VAL A 192 9.40 11.29 -3.54
C VAL A 192 8.92 10.22 -4.51
N PRO A 193 9.12 8.91 -4.19
CA PRO A 193 8.48 7.82 -4.93
C PRO A 193 6.96 7.89 -4.81
N VAL A 194 6.28 7.56 -5.92
CA VAL A 194 4.82 7.57 -5.98
C VAL A 194 4.28 6.19 -6.32
N ILE A 195 3.39 5.70 -5.48
CA ILE A 195 2.70 4.42 -5.59
C ILE A 195 1.26 4.66 -6.07
N MET A 196 0.75 3.81 -6.96
CA MET A 196 -0.68 3.76 -7.28
C MET A 196 -1.35 2.63 -6.53
N ASP A 197 -2.35 2.93 -5.73
CA ASP A 197 -3.23 1.97 -5.08
C ASP A 197 -4.32 1.53 -6.05
N CYS A 198 -4.14 0.35 -6.65
CA CYS A 198 -5.05 -0.21 -7.64
C CYS A 198 -6.26 -0.91 -7.02
N THR A 199 -6.24 -1.13 -5.71
CA THR A 199 -7.33 -1.78 -4.97
C THR A 199 -8.31 -0.76 -4.42
N HIS A 200 -7.82 0.15 -3.57
CA HIS A 200 -8.70 1.07 -2.86
C HIS A 200 -9.21 2.24 -3.73
N SER A 201 -8.58 2.50 -4.87
CA SER A 201 -9.13 3.44 -5.86
C SER A 201 -10.41 2.96 -6.54
N LEU A 202 -10.75 1.69 -6.37
CA LEU A 202 -11.94 1.05 -6.92
C LEU A 202 -13.01 0.76 -5.86
N GLN A 203 -12.79 1.21 -4.62
CA GLN A 203 -13.79 1.10 -3.56
C GLN A 203 -15.04 1.90 -3.90
N GLN A 204 -16.18 1.34 -3.52
CA GLN A 204 -17.47 2.01 -3.53
C GLN A 204 -17.95 2.15 -2.08
N PRO A 205 -17.57 3.23 -1.38
CA PRO A 205 -17.96 3.47 0.01
C PRO A 205 -19.46 3.72 0.14
N ASN A 206 -19.93 3.79 1.39
CA ASN A 206 -21.30 4.20 1.74
C ASN A 206 -22.43 3.35 1.09
N GLN A 207 -22.19 2.06 0.88
CA GLN A 207 -23.23 1.16 0.40
C GLN A 207 -24.29 0.90 1.47
N SER A 208 -25.53 0.72 1.06
CA SER A 208 -26.68 0.46 1.95
C SER A 208 -26.53 -0.83 2.79
N SER A 209 -25.70 -1.76 2.31
CA SER A 209 -25.36 -3.00 3.04
C SER A 209 -24.45 -2.78 4.27
N GLY A 210 -23.90 -1.56 4.46
CA GLY A 210 -22.90 -1.29 5.49
C GLY A 210 -21.51 -1.89 5.20
N VAL A 211 -21.34 -2.52 4.04
CA VAL A 211 -20.05 -3.07 3.57
C VAL A 211 -19.61 -2.31 2.34
N THR A 212 -18.36 -1.90 2.30
CA THR A 212 -17.78 -1.22 1.13
C THR A 212 -17.80 -2.16 -0.07
N GLY A 213 -18.44 -1.74 -1.15
CA GLY A 213 -18.40 -2.41 -2.45
C GLY A 213 -17.11 -2.11 -3.20
N GLY A 214 -16.97 -2.70 -4.39
CA GLY A 214 -15.81 -2.46 -5.24
C GLY A 214 -15.93 -3.08 -6.63
N ASN A 215 -14.94 -2.78 -7.47
CA ASN A 215 -14.86 -3.29 -8.83
C ASN A 215 -13.48 -3.90 -9.13
N PRO A 216 -13.14 -5.08 -8.60
CA PRO A 216 -11.81 -5.68 -8.75
C PRO A 216 -11.47 -6.00 -10.22
N GLN A 217 -12.45 -6.10 -11.11
CA GLN A 217 -12.23 -6.31 -12.54
C GLN A 217 -11.49 -5.13 -13.20
N MET A 218 -11.55 -3.94 -12.60
CA MET A 218 -10.87 -2.74 -13.08
C MET A 218 -9.41 -2.61 -12.57
N ILE A 219 -8.94 -3.49 -11.69
CA ILE A 219 -7.56 -3.44 -11.14
C ILE A 219 -6.54 -3.44 -12.27
N GLU A 220 -6.69 -4.30 -13.28
CA GLU A 220 -5.79 -4.35 -14.42
C GLU A 220 -5.77 -3.01 -15.18
N THR A 221 -6.92 -2.38 -15.40
CA THR A 221 -7.04 -1.08 -16.09
C THR A 221 -6.31 0.03 -15.32
N ILE A 222 -6.56 0.12 -14.01
CA ILE A 222 -5.91 1.10 -13.13
C ILE A 222 -4.40 0.88 -13.10
N ALA A 223 -3.95 -0.36 -12.94
CA ALA A 223 -2.53 -0.69 -12.88
C ALA A 223 -1.79 -0.37 -14.19
N LYS A 224 -2.39 -0.70 -15.35
CA LYS A 224 -1.82 -0.37 -16.67
C LYS A 224 -1.65 1.14 -16.84
N ALA A 225 -2.68 1.91 -16.53
CA ALA A 225 -2.63 3.36 -16.63
C ALA A 225 -1.58 3.96 -15.67
N ALA A 226 -1.46 3.43 -14.45
CA ALA A 226 -0.46 3.87 -13.48
C ALA A 226 0.98 3.63 -13.98
N ILE A 227 1.26 2.45 -14.53
CA ILE A 227 2.58 2.15 -15.10
C ILE A 227 2.86 3.05 -16.30
N ALA A 228 1.88 3.25 -17.18
CA ALA A 228 2.02 4.13 -18.36
C ALA A 228 2.28 5.59 -17.97
N THR A 229 1.74 6.06 -16.85
CA THR A 229 1.97 7.43 -16.33
C THR A 229 3.21 7.55 -15.43
N GLY A 230 3.99 6.48 -15.28
CA GLY A 230 5.28 6.51 -14.61
C GLY A 230 5.22 6.36 -13.08
N ALA A 231 4.22 5.68 -12.53
CA ALA A 231 4.23 5.32 -11.12
C ALA A 231 5.50 4.52 -10.76
N ASP A 232 6.10 4.80 -9.61
CA ASP A 232 7.31 4.09 -9.14
C ASP A 232 6.95 2.74 -8.50
N GLY A 233 5.73 2.60 -8.00
CA GLY A 233 5.23 1.36 -7.41
C GLY A 233 3.72 1.19 -7.59
N LEU A 234 3.26 -0.03 -7.35
CA LEU A 234 1.84 -0.38 -7.30
C LEU A 234 1.49 -0.97 -5.93
N PHE A 235 0.31 -0.65 -5.45
CA PHE A 235 -0.28 -1.24 -4.26
C PHE A 235 -1.48 -2.09 -4.68
N ILE A 236 -1.44 -3.40 -4.37
CA ILE A 236 -2.48 -4.36 -4.75
C ILE A 236 -2.76 -5.28 -3.57
N GLU A 237 -3.93 -5.18 -2.96
CA GLU A 237 -4.39 -6.21 -2.02
C GLU A 237 -4.82 -7.46 -2.77
N THR A 238 -4.41 -8.61 -2.26
CA THR A 238 -4.67 -9.92 -2.91
C THR A 238 -4.97 -10.98 -1.87
N HIS A 239 -5.82 -11.94 -2.27
CA HIS A 239 -6.24 -13.04 -1.41
C HIS A 239 -6.50 -14.29 -2.28
N PRO A 240 -6.22 -15.53 -1.80
CA PRO A 240 -6.51 -16.76 -2.56
C PRO A 240 -7.99 -16.88 -2.92
N ASP A 241 -8.88 -16.53 -2.00
CA ASP A 241 -10.34 -16.52 -2.19
C ASP A 241 -10.93 -15.23 -1.59
N PRO A 242 -10.98 -14.10 -2.35
CA PRO A 242 -11.48 -12.83 -1.84
C PRO A 242 -12.89 -12.88 -1.24
N ALA A 243 -13.73 -13.82 -1.67
CA ALA A 243 -15.08 -13.96 -1.14
C ALA A 243 -15.11 -14.44 0.33
N LYS A 244 -14.04 -15.08 0.80
CA LYS A 244 -13.89 -15.54 2.18
C LYS A 244 -13.09 -14.59 3.07
N ALA A 245 -12.52 -13.54 2.49
CA ALA A 245 -11.72 -12.58 3.24
C ALA A 245 -12.54 -11.87 4.31
N LEU A 246 -11.96 -11.70 5.49
CA LEU A 246 -12.61 -11.05 6.64
C LEU A 246 -12.64 -9.52 6.51
N SER A 247 -11.95 -8.96 5.51
CA SER A 247 -11.88 -7.53 5.23
C SER A 247 -11.75 -7.26 3.74
N ASP A 248 -12.51 -6.28 3.22
CA ASP A 248 -12.44 -5.68 1.88
C ASP A 248 -12.38 -6.69 0.70
N GLY A 249 -12.96 -7.89 0.87
CA GLY A 249 -12.96 -8.94 -0.15
C GLY A 249 -13.52 -8.49 -1.51
N ALA A 250 -14.49 -7.56 -1.52
CA ALA A 250 -15.07 -7.02 -2.75
C ALA A 250 -14.07 -6.20 -3.61
N ASN A 251 -12.90 -5.85 -3.06
CA ASN A 251 -11.92 -5.01 -3.74
C ASN A 251 -10.61 -5.74 -4.08
N MET A 252 -10.34 -6.89 -3.47
CA MET A 252 -9.05 -7.57 -3.62
C MET A 252 -8.93 -8.30 -4.97
N LEU A 253 -7.70 -8.29 -5.49
CA LEU A 253 -7.33 -9.15 -6.61
C LEU A 253 -7.26 -10.60 -6.15
N ARG A 254 -7.83 -11.52 -6.91
CA ARG A 254 -7.61 -12.95 -6.68
C ARG A 254 -6.14 -13.30 -6.96
N LEU A 255 -5.49 -14.01 -6.01
CA LEU A 255 -4.05 -14.23 -5.99
C LEU A 255 -3.51 -14.93 -7.26
N ASP A 256 -4.28 -15.84 -7.86
CA ASP A 256 -3.90 -16.55 -9.08
C ASP A 256 -3.87 -15.66 -10.32
N LEU A 257 -4.47 -14.46 -10.28
CA LEU A 257 -4.44 -13.49 -11.38
C LEU A 257 -3.23 -12.55 -11.32
N LEU A 258 -2.50 -12.51 -10.20
CA LEU A 258 -1.42 -11.57 -9.99
C LEU A 258 -0.26 -11.77 -10.98
N GLU A 259 0.12 -13.02 -11.26
CA GLU A 259 1.24 -13.33 -12.14
C GLU A 259 1.02 -12.81 -13.56
N SER A 260 -0.13 -13.11 -14.16
CA SER A 260 -0.48 -12.63 -15.50
C SER A 260 -0.63 -11.11 -15.58
N LEU A 261 -1.09 -10.48 -14.51
CA LEU A 261 -1.16 -9.02 -14.42
C LEU A 261 0.26 -8.43 -14.45
N LEU A 262 1.18 -8.89 -13.59
CA LEU A 262 2.53 -8.35 -13.52
C LEU A 262 3.31 -8.53 -14.83
N GLU A 263 3.12 -9.65 -15.52
CA GLU A 263 3.71 -9.88 -16.83
C GLU A 263 3.30 -8.80 -17.84
N LYS A 264 2.00 -8.49 -17.94
CA LYS A 264 1.49 -7.43 -18.82
C LYS A 264 2.06 -6.05 -18.44
N LEU A 265 2.16 -5.77 -17.12
CA LEU A 265 2.66 -4.48 -16.63
C LEU A 265 4.15 -4.27 -16.95
N LEU A 266 4.95 -5.32 -16.95
CA LEU A 266 6.36 -5.26 -17.35
C LEU A 266 6.51 -4.90 -18.84
N LEU A 267 5.65 -5.41 -19.72
CA LEU A 267 5.64 -5.03 -21.13
C LEU A 267 5.33 -3.53 -21.30
N ILE A 268 4.36 -3.01 -20.56
CA ILE A 268 4.04 -1.58 -20.59
C ILE A 268 5.21 -0.76 -20.05
N ARG A 269 5.79 -1.15 -18.91
CA ARG A 269 6.95 -0.47 -18.34
C ARG A 269 8.09 -0.37 -19.37
N LYS A 270 8.42 -1.47 -20.03
CA LYS A 270 9.45 -1.51 -21.06
C LYS A 270 9.13 -0.59 -22.26
N ALA A 271 7.86 -0.41 -22.58
CA ALA A 271 7.45 0.46 -23.70
C ALA A 271 7.51 1.95 -23.37
N VAL A 272 7.48 2.34 -22.10
CA VAL A 272 7.45 3.74 -21.63
C VAL A 272 8.72 4.18 -20.89
N SER A 273 9.72 3.29 -20.74
CA SER A 273 11.00 3.55 -20.06
C SER A 273 12.02 4.19 -20.97
#